data_6508679d41aff9849f6fca577e00ec07
#
_entry.id   6508679d41aff9849f6fca577e00ec07
#
_cell.length_a   1.000
_cell.length_b   1.000
_cell.length_c   1.000
_cell.angle_alpha   90.00
_cell.angle_beta   90.00
_cell.angle_gamma   90.00
#
_symmetry.space_group_name_H-M   'P 1'
#
loop_
_entity.id
_entity.type
_entity.pdbx_description
1 polymer ?
#
loop_
_entity_poly.entity_id
_entity_poly.type
_entity_poly.pdbx_seq_one_letter_code
_entity_poly.pdbx_strand_id
1 'polypeptide(L)'
;MVTKNTPKKAATKTSNSKVTASATDYKANVEKFKESVLNHLRTTIGTSPAKASKLAWWQAVVATCNEDIFGRLTDTQETHAKNDTRAVHYLSAEFLMGRLTINNLTNLEKFDVARDALKELGLDINEVCEEEPDMALGNGGLGRLAACFMDSLATCNYPCVGYGIHYENGLFRQEIRGGKQVERPDSWREYGCPWEVCRPESVQ
;
A
#
# COMPACT_ATOMS: atom_id res chain seq x y z
N MET A 1 22.07 -44.33 23.80
CA MET A 1 22.26 -44.09 22.36
C MET A 1 21.10 -43.24 21.84
N VAL A 2 21.35 -41.97 21.67
CA VAL A 2 20.34 -41.03 21.17
C VAL A 2 20.72 -40.68 19.72
N THR A 3 19.92 -41.16 18.78
CA THR A 3 20.11 -40.90 17.35
C THR A 3 19.63 -39.48 17.02
N LYS A 4 20.56 -38.64 16.60
CA LYS A 4 20.28 -37.29 16.06
C LYS A 4 19.71 -37.43 14.65
N ASN A 5 18.42 -37.14 14.49
CA ASN A 5 17.83 -36.93 13.17
C ASN A 5 17.95 -35.44 12.82
N THR A 6 18.81 -35.13 11.87
CA THR A 6 18.96 -33.80 11.27
C THR A 6 17.97 -33.71 10.09
N PRO A 7 17.08 -32.70 10.03
CA PRO A 7 16.22 -32.56 8.87
C PRO A 7 17.02 -32.02 7.68
N LYS A 8 16.93 -32.74 6.54
CA LYS A 8 17.49 -32.31 5.26
C LYS A 8 16.79 -31.02 4.79
N LYS A 9 17.58 -29.96 4.61
CA LYS A 9 17.16 -28.75 3.90
C LYS A 9 16.74 -29.12 2.47
N ALA A 10 15.44 -28.96 2.17
CA ALA A 10 14.97 -28.91 0.79
C ALA A 10 15.33 -27.55 0.22
N ALA A 11 16.29 -27.52 -0.70
CA ALA A 11 16.65 -26.32 -1.46
C ALA A 11 15.55 -26.12 -2.53
N THR A 12 14.62 -25.24 -2.25
CA THR A 12 13.67 -24.76 -3.26
C THR A 12 14.43 -23.84 -4.21
N LYS A 13 14.71 -24.35 -5.40
CA LYS A 13 15.22 -23.53 -6.51
C LYS A 13 14.11 -22.60 -6.96
N THR A 14 14.14 -21.37 -6.50
CA THR A 14 13.35 -20.27 -7.07
C THR A 14 13.93 -19.97 -8.45
N SER A 15 13.30 -20.47 -9.50
CA SER A 15 13.60 -20.07 -10.87
C SER A 15 13.02 -18.66 -11.08
N ASN A 16 13.84 -17.64 -10.91
CA ASN A 16 13.56 -16.28 -11.39
C ASN A 16 13.60 -16.31 -12.94
N SER A 17 12.52 -16.74 -13.58
CA SER A 17 12.28 -16.39 -14.97
C SER A 17 11.69 -14.99 -15.00
N LYS A 18 12.53 -13.96 -15.11
CA LYS A 18 12.09 -12.65 -15.58
C LYS A 18 11.56 -12.87 -17.00
N VAL A 19 10.23 -12.96 -17.10
CA VAL A 19 9.56 -12.82 -18.39
C VAL A 19 9.74 -11.36 -18.76
N THR A 20 10.66 -11.08 -19.69
CA THR A 20 10.77 -9.77 -20.31
C THR A 20 9.51 -9.59 -21.15
N ALA A 21 8.54 -8.84 -20.64
CA ALA A 21 7.37 -8.44 -21.39
C ALA A 21 7.83 -7.80 -22.71
N SER A 22 7.19 -8.13 -23.82
CA SER A 22 7.52 -7.51 -25.10
C SER A 22 7.24 -6.00 -25.01
N ALA A 23 7.93 -5.20 -25.83
CA ALA A 23 7.67 -3.75 -25.86
C ALA A 23 6.20 -3.43 -26.21
N THR A 24 5.52 -4.33 -26.90
CA THR A 24 4.09 -4.24 -27.21
C THR A 24 3.26 -4.47 -25.96
N ASP A 25 3.59 -5.47 -25.14
CA ASP A 25 2.88 -5.77 -23.90
C ASP A 25 3.07 -4.64 -22.87
N TYR A 26 4.26 -4.04 -22.82
CA TYR A 26 4.51 -2.89 -21.95
C TYR A 26 3.60 -1.70 -22.30
N LYS A 27 3.52 -1.32 -23.60
CA LYS A 27 2.65 -0.24 -24.05
C LYS A 27 1.16 -0.52 -23.76
N ALA A 28 0.74 -1.76 -23.96
CA ALA A 28 -0.63 -2.17 -23.62
C ALA A 28 -0.91 -2.02 -22.10
N ASN A 29 0.05 -2.35 -21.25
CA ASN A 29 -0.07 -2.17 -19.81
C ASN A 29 -0.12 -0.68 -19.43
N VAL A 30 0.67 0.19 -20.07
CA VAL A 30 0.62 1.64 -19.86
C VAL A 30 -0.77 2.19 -20.22
N GLU A 31 -1.30 1.80 -21.39
CA GLU A 31 -2.62 2.25 -21.84
C GLU A 31 -3.72 1.75 -20.89
N LYS A 32 -3.70 0.46 -20.51
CA LYS A 32 -4.66 -0.12 -19.56
C LYS A 32 -4.63 0.62 -18.21
N PHE A 33 -3.45 0.91 -17.68
CA PHE A 33 -3.31 1.65 -16.43
C PHE A 33 -3.89 3.06 -16.55
N LYS A 34 -3.58 3.76 -17.63
CA LYS A 34 -4.11 5.09 -17.94
C LYS A 34 -5.64 5.09 -18.01
N GLU A 35 -6.22 4.12 -18.73
CA GLU A 35 -7.67 3.96 -18.85
C GLU A 35 -8.31 3.71 -17.48
N SER A 36 -7.73 2.86 -16.63
CA SER A 36 -8.24 2.60 -15.28
C SER A 36 -8.20 3.86 -14.43
N VAL A 37 -7.09 4.62 -14.43
CA VAL A 37 -6.98 5.90 -13.70
C VAL A 37 -8.06 6.88 -14.15
N LEU A 38 -8.26 7.05 -15.46
CA LEU A 38 -9.28 7.94 -16.00
C LEU A 38 -10.71 7.46 -15.65
N ASN A 39 -10.94 6.16 -15.65
CA ASN A 39 -12.21 5.57 -15.24
C ASN A 39 -12.48 5.86 -13.76
N HIS A 40 -11.52 5.61 -12.87
CA HIS A 40 -11.67 5.89 -11.44
C HIS A 40 -11.84 7.38 -11.15
N LEU A 41 -11.13 8.24 -11.88
CA LEU A 41 -11.32 9.69 -11.74
C LEU A 41 -12.78 10.08 -11.98
N ARG A 42 -13.43 9.47 -12.98
CA ARG A 42 -14.82 9.74 -13.34
C ARG A 42 -15.84 9.04 -12.43
N THR A 43 -15.63 7.76 -12.12
CA THR A 43 -16.64 6.90 -11.48
C THR A 43 -16.50 6.84 -9.96
N THR A 44 -15.29 6.89 -9.44
CA THR A 44 -15.01 6.78 -8.00
C THR A 44 -14.86 8.16 -7.37
N ILE A 45 -14.11 9.06 -8.02
CA ILE A 45 -13.85 10.42 -7.52
C ILE A 45 -14.92 11.41 -7.97
N GLY A 46 -15.57 11.16 -9.09
CA GLY A 46 -16.66 12.01 -9.60
C GLY A 46 -16.21 13.32 -10.27
N THR A 47 -15.02 13.34 -10.86
CA THR A 47 -14.47 14.54 -11.52
C THR A 47 -13.95 14.25 -12.93
N SER A 48 -13.73 15.30 -13.71
CA SER A 48 -13.11 15.18 -15.03
C SER A 48 -11.63 15.53 -14.99
N PRO A 49 -10.80 15.02 -15.92
CA PRO A 49 -9.37 15.31 -15.97
C PRO A 49 -9.05 16.81 -15.95
N ALA A 50 -9.84 17.63 -16.64
CA ALA A 50 -9.63 19.07 -16.72
C ALA A 50 -9.89 19.83 -15.39
N LYS A 51 -10.63 19.22 -14.47
CA LYS A 51 -10.99 19.83 -13.16
C LYS A 51 -10.36 19.12 -11.97
N ALA A 52 -9.66 18.02 -12.21
CA ALA A 52 -9.10 17.22 -11.14
C ALA A 52 -7.94 17.94 -10.43
N SER A 53 -7.98 17.96 -9.11
CA SER A 53 -6.84 18.36 -8.28
C SER A 53 -5.77 17.26 -8.28
N LYS A 54 -4.55 17.59 -7.84
CA LYS A 54 -3.49 16.57 -7.66
C LYS A 54 -3.94 15.47 -6.68
N LEU A 55 -4.63 15.84 -5.61
CA LEU A 55 -5.22 14.89 -4.66
C LEU A 55 -6.20 13.92 -5.35
N ALA A 56 -7.08 14.42 -6.23
CA ALA A 56 -8.00 13.58 -6.98
C ALA A 56 -7.29 12.61 -7.93
N TRP A 57 -6.20 13.05 -8.55
CA TRP A 57 -5.34 12.19 -9.36
C TRP A 57 -4.67 11.11 -8.53
N TRP A 58 -4.12 11.46 -7.35
CA TRP A 58 -3.55 10.48 -6.44
C TRP A 58 -4.60 9.44 -6.01
N GLN A 59 -5.79 9.87 -5.61
CA GLN A 59 -6.88 8.96 -5.24
C GLN A 59 -7.26 8.00 -6.37
N ALA A 60 -7.28 8.48 -7.62
CA ALA A 60 -7.57 7.64 -8.78
C ALA A 60 -6.46 6.61 -9.05
N VAL A 61 -5.18 6.99 -8.87
CA VAL A 61 -4.04 6.07 -8.96
C VAL A 61 -4.15 4.99 -7.88
N VAL A 62 -4.45 5.37 -6.63
CA VAL A 62 -4.65 4.41 -5.54
C VAL A 62 -5.80 3.45 -5.82
N ALA A 63 -6.93 3.96 -6.31
CA ALA A 63 -8.08 3.12 -6.68
C ALA A 63 -7.71 2.09 -7.77
N THR A 64 -6.89 2.51 -8.76
CA THR A 64 -6.36 1.59 -9.78
C THR A 64 -5.45 0.51 -9.18
N CYS A 65 -4.61 0.86 -8.19
CA CYS A 65 -3.78 -0.13 -7.50
C CYS A 65 -4.63 -1.10 -6.67
N ASN A 66 -5.69 -0.61 -6.04
CA ASN A 66 -6.56 -1.40 -5.19
C ASN A 66 -7.30 -2.51 -5.94
N GLU A 67 -7.57 -2.36 -7.24
CA GLU A 67 -8.11 -3.45 -8.07
C GLU A 67 -7.25 -4.72 -7.97
N ASP A 68 -5.93 -4.57 -8.10
CA ASP A 68 -5.02 -5.71 -7.98
C ASP A 68 -4.79 -6.15 -6.53
N ILE A 69 -4.62 -5.18 -5.61
CA ILE A 69 -4.31 -5.46 -4.20
C ILE A 69 -5.45 -6.23 -3.56
N PHE A 70 -6.69 -5.78 -3.72
CA PHE A 70 -7.85 -6.42 -3.09
C PHE A 70 -8.20 -7.76 -3.74
N GLY A 71 -8.00 -7.90 -5.06
CA GLY A 71 -8.11 -9.19 -5.73
C GLY A 71 -7.14 -10.22 -5.13
N ARG A 72 -5.85 -9.88 -5.08
CA ARG A 72 -4.81 -10.75 -4.48
C ARG A 72 -5.03 -11.01 -2.99
N LEU A 73 -5.52 -10.02 -2.24
CA LEU A 73 -5.85 -10.17 -0.82
C LEU A 73 -6.95 -11.22 -0.63
N THR A 74 -8.01 -11.14 -1.43
CA THR A 74 -9.13 -12.09 -1.39
C THR A 74 -8.65 -13.50 -1.70
N ASP A 75 -7.91 -13.69 -2.80
CA ASP A 75 -7.35 -14.99 -3.19
C ASP A 75 -6.44 -15.58 -2.10
N THR A 76 -5.65 -14.72 -1.45
CA THR A 76 -4.77 -15.11 -0.34
C THR A 76 -5.58 -15.56 0.87
N GLN A 77 -6.61 -14.81 1.25
CA GLN A 77 -7.47 -15.15 2.38
C GLN A 77 -8.22 -16.47 2.15
N GLU A 78 -8.76 -16.68 0.96
CA GLU A 78 -9.41 -17.94 0.57
C GLU A 78 -8.43 -19.12 0.62
N THR A 79 -7.20 -18.91 0.13
CA THR A 79 -6.14 -19.93 0.16
C THR A 79 -5.75 -20.30 1.60
N HIS A 80 -5.62 -19.29 2.48
CA HIS A 80 -5.33 -19.53 3.89
C HIS A 80 -6.47 -20.27 4.59
N ALA A 81 -7.72 -19.87 4.35
CA ALA A 81 -8.89 -20.52 4.93
C ALA A 81 -9.00 -21.99 4.46
N LYS A 82 -8.83 -22.25 3.15
CA LYS A 82 -8.89 -23.59 2.58
C LYS A 82 -7.83 -24.55 3.13
N ASN A 83 -6.64 -24.04 3.45
CA ASN A 83 -5.52 -24.86 3.91
C ASN A 83 -5.38 -24.87 5.44
N ASP A 84 -6.31 -24.26 6.19
CA ASP A 84 -6.21 -24.06 7.64
C ASP A 84 -4.84 -23.54 8.06
N THR A 85 -4.38 -22.49 7.38
CA THR A 85 -3.01 -21.99 7.48
C THR A 85 -2.81 -21.26 8.80
N ARG A 86 -1.77 -21.65 9.57
CA ARG A 86 -1.41 -20.95 10.80
C ARG A 86 -0.87 -19.57 10.45
N ALA A 87 -1.43 -18.51 11.05
CA ALA A 87 -1.02 -17.13 10.88
C ALA A 87 -0.26 -16.59 12.09
N VAL A 88 0.61 -15.62 11.85
CA VAL A 88 1.23 -14.79 12.87
C VAL A 88 0.29 -13.60 13.13
N HIS A 89 0.01 -13.33 14.40
CA HIS A 89 -0.76 -12.17 14.83
C HIS A 89 0.17 -11.20 15.53
N TYR A 90 0.44 -10.05 14.90
CA TYR A 90 1.35 -9.04 15.44
C TYR A 90 0.54 -7.89 16.05
N LEU A 91 0.61 -7.76 17.36
CA LEU A 91 -0.08 -6.71 18.10
C LEU A 91 0.88 -5.57 18.42
N SER A 92 0.55 -4.36 18.00
CA SER A 92 1.33 -3.15 18.32
C SER A 92 0.41 -1.96 18.52
N ALA A 93 0.75 -1.09 19.47
CA ALA A 93 0.06 0.19 19.60
C ALA A 93 0.36 1.14 18.44
N GLU A 94 1.44 0.91 17.69
CA GLU A 94 1.88 1.77 16.59
C GLU A 94 2.32 0.95 15.38
N PHE A 95 1.98 1.46 14.18
CA PHE A 95 2.49 0.97 12.90
C PHE A 95 2.89 2.18 12.04
N LEU A 96 4.18 2.55 12.06
CA LEU A 96 4.70 3.67 11.28
C LEU A 96 5.00 3.21 9.85
N MET A 97 3.97 3.07 9.05
CA MET A 97 4.05 2.56 7.68
C MET A 97 4.63 3.60 6.71
N GLY A 98 4.36 4.89 6.93
CA GLY A 98 4.66 5.94 5.98
C GLY A 98 3.69 5.95 4.80
N ARG A 99 4.07 6.59 3.70
CA ARG A 99 3.32 6.62 2.44
C ARG A 99 3.44 5.29 1.71
N LEU A 100 2.35 4.81 1.15
CA LEU A 100 2.26 3.48 0.55
C LEU A 100 2.25 3.46 -0.98
N THR A 101 1.93 4.56 -1.65
CA THR A 101 1.71 4.56 -3.11
C THR A 101 2.92 4.05 -3.87
N ILE A 102 4.10 4.59 -3.64
CA ILE A 102 5.33 4.16 -4.35
C ILE A 102 5.70 2.73 -3.97
N ASN A 103 5.58 2.38 -2.67
CA ASN A 103 5.84 1.02 -2.20
C ASN A 103 4.91 0.00 -2.87
N ASN A 104 3.61 0.30 -2.93
CA ASN A 104 2.62 -0.59 -3.54
C ASN A 104 2.82 -0.70 -5.05
N LEU A 105 3.05 0.39 -5.76
CA LEU A 105 3.38 0.36 -7.19
C LEU A 105 4.62 -0.47 -7.48
N THR A 106 5.64 -0.37 -6.63
CA THR A 106 6.87 -1.17 -6.76
C THR A 106 6.60 -2.65 -6.54
N ASN A 107 5.86 -3.01 -5.49
CA ASN A 107 5.52 -4.40 -5.18
C ASN A 107 4.54 -5.03 -6.19
N LEU A 108 3.74 -4.21 -6.85
CA LEU A 108 2.90 -4.62 -7.98
C LEU A 108 3.67 -4.73 -9.30
N GLU A 109 4.96 -4.35 -9.33
CA GLU A 109 5.79 -4.24 -10.54
C GLU A 109 5.19 -3.26 -11.58
N LYS A 110 4.46 -2.25 -11.11
CA LYS A 110 3.73 -1.27 -11.93
C LYS A 110 4.27 0.16 -11.85
N PHE A 111 5.35 0.41 -11.12
CA PHE A 111 5.86 1.78 -10.95
C PHE A 111 6.21 2.46 -12.28
N ASP A 112 6.96 1.79 -13.16
CA ASP A 112 7.33 2.34 -14.46
C ASP A 112 6.11 2.54 -15.37
N VAL A 113 5.17 1.60 -15.35
CA VAL A 113 3.91 1.67 -16.10
C VAL A 113 3.09 2.88 -15.63
N ALA A 114 2.95 3.06 -14.32
CA ALA A 114 2.21 4.19 -13.73
C ALA A 114 2.86 5.53 -14.06
N ARG A 115 4.21 5.60 -13.96
CA ARG A 115 4.97 6.81 -14.32
C ARG A 115 4.72 7.20 -15.77
N ASP A 116 4.83 6.26 -16.69
CA ASP A 116 4.69 6.53 -18.11
C ASP A 116 3.23 6.87 -18.47
N ALA A 117 2.25 6.20 -17.84
CA ALA A 117 0.83 6.52 -17.99
C ALA A 117 0.49 7.94 -17.50
N LEU A 118 0.99 8.33 -16.32
CA LEU A 118 0.78 9.68 -15.80
C LEU A 118 1.49 10.74 -16.64
N LYS A 119 2.69 10.44 -17.15
CA LYS A 119 3.41 11.33 -18.06
C LYS A 119 2.64 11.59 -19.36
N GLU A 120 1.97 10.58 -19.92
CA GLU A 120 1.08 10.77 -21.08
C GLU A 120 -0.13 11.66 -20.76
N LEU A 121 -0.55 11.70 -19.50
CA LEU A 121 -1.61 12.59 -19.01
C LEU A 121 -1.08 13.99 -18.63
N GLY A 122 0.22 14.25 -18.80
CA GLY A 122 0.85 15.52 -18.47
C GLY A 122 1.14 15.71 -16.98
N LEU A 123 1.23 14.61 -16.20
CA LEU A 123 1.44 14.61 -14.76
C LEU A 123 2.80 14.03 -14.39
N ASP A 124 3.43 14.53 -13.34
CA ASP A 124 4.59 13.93 -12.69
C ASP A 124 4.16 13.01 -11.57
N ILE A 125 4.62 11.75 -11.60
CA ILE A 125 4.26 10.74 -10.59
C ILE A 125 4.69 11.15 -9.18
N ASN A 126 5.84 11.83 -9.04
CA ASN A 126 6.32 12.25 -7.74
C ASN A 126 5.41 13.34 -7.16
N GLU A 127 5.01 14.31 -7.99
CA GLU A 127 4.06 15.35 -7.57
C GLU A 127 2.70 14.80 -7.18
N VAL A 128 2.24 13.76 -7.88
CA VAL A 128 0.99 13.07 -7.55
C VAL A 128 1.13 12.29 -6.24
N CYS A 129 2.24 11.57 -6.04
CA CYS A 129 2.47 10.80 -4.81
C CYS A 129 2.73 11.68 -3.59
N GLU A 130 3.19 12.93 -3.76
CA GLU A 130 3.35 13.88 -2.64
C GLU A 130 2.02 14.31 -2.01
N GLU A 131 0.91 14.13 -2.70
CA GLU A 131 -0.43 14.40 -2.14
C GLU A 131 -0.89 13.35 -1.13
N GLU A 132 -0.20 12.20 -1.04
CA GLU A 132 -0.52 11.16 -0.07
C GLU A 132 -0.22 11.64 1.35
N PRO A 133 -1.23 11.73 2.24
CA PRO A 133 -0.97 12.00 3.64
C PRO A 133 -0.28 10.80 4.30
N ASP A 134 0.68 11.07 5.19
CA ASP A 134 1.23 10.01 6.03
C ASP A 134 0.14 9.45 6.94
N MET A 135 -0.02 8.13 6.96
CA MET A 135 -0.89 7.48 7.92
C MET A 135 -0.32 7.62 9.33
N ALA A 136 -1.02 8.35 10.18
CA ALA A 136 -0.55 8.68 11.52
C ALA A 136 -0.79 7.55 12.54
N LEU A 137 -0.43 6.33 12.18
CA LEU A 137 -0.59 5.13 13.00
C LEU A 137 0.65 4.81 13.85
N GLY A 138 1.63 5.69 13.88
CA GLY A 138 2.85 5.55 14.66
C GLY A 138 3.69 6.82 14.62
N ASN A 139 4.69 6.95 15.51
CA ASN A 139 5.51 8.14 15.60
C ASN A 139 7.02 7.89 15.80
N GLY A 140 7.44 6.67 16.15
CA GLY A 140 8.84 6.41 16.48
C GLY A 140 9.29 4.96 16.24
N GLY A 141 10.31 4.54 17.02
CA GLY A 141 10.98 3.26 16.84
C GLY A 141 10.08 2.03 17.01
N LEU A 142 9.14 2.08 17.97
CA LEU A 142 8.15 1.02 18.16
C LEU A 142 7.31 0.80 16.90
N GLY A 143 6.76 1.89 16.37
CA GLY A 143 5.92 1.84 15.17
C GLY A 143 6.70 1.44 13.92
N ARG A 144 7.95 1.92 13.78
CA ARG A 144 8.78 1.55 12.63
C ARG A 144 9.22 0.08 12.69
N LEU A 145 9.52 -0.45 13.87
CA LEU A 145 9.83 -1.88 14.05
C LEU A 145 8.65 -2.75 13.59
N ALA A 146 7.43 -2.40 14.01
CA ALA A 146 6.23 -3.11 13.59
C ALA A 146 6.06 -3.09 12.06
N ALA A 147 6.23 -1.93 11.43
CA ALA A 147 6.17 -1.80 9.98
C ALA A 147 7.21 -2.67 9.27
N CYS A 148 8.46 -2.66 9.74
CA CYS A 148 9.53 -3.49 9.16
C CYS A 148 9.26 -4.99 9.34
N PHE A 149 8.68 -5.42 10.45
CA PHE A 149 8.32 -6.82 10.66
C PHE A 149 7.20 -7.26 9.73
N MET A 150 6.17 -6.45 9.52
CA MET A 150 5.10 -6.75 8.56
C MET A 150 5.67 -6.95 7.14
N ASP A 151 6.56 -6.07 6.72
CA ASP A 151 7.22 -6.14 5.41
C ASP A 151 8.11 -7.37 5.27
N SER A 152 8.89 -7.69 6.33
CA SER A 152 9.75 -8.88 6.37
C SER A 152 8.94 -10.18 6.35
N LEU A 153 7.84 -10.24 7.08
CA LEU A 153 6.95 -11.41 7.11
C LEU A 153 6.33 -11.65 5.73
N ALA A 154 5.88 -10.58 5.06
CA ALA A 154 5.38 -10.67 3.69
C ALA A 154 6.46 -11.15 2.72
N THR A 155 7.67 -10.60 2.79
CA THR A 155 8.82 -11.00 1.95
C THR A 155 9.21 -12.47 2.17
N CYS A 156 9.11 -12.95 3.40
CA CYS A 156 9.39 -14.35 3.75
C CYS A 156 8.21 -15.29 3.51
N ASN A 157 7.09 -14.82 2.95
CA ASN A 157 5.86 -15.57 2.72
C ASN A 157 5.26 -16.17 4.00
N TYR A 158 5.34 -15.47 5.12
CA TYR A 158 4.63 -15.84 6.33
C TYR A 158 3.25 -15.17 6.37
N PRO A 159 2.15 -15.93 6.50
CA PRO A 159 0.84 -15.37 6.77
C PRO A 159 0.86 -14.56 8.06
N CYS A 160 0.53 -13.29 7.96
CA CYS A 160 0.55 -12.40 9.12
C CYS A 160 -0.57 -11.38 9.06
N VAL A 161 -1.13 -11.04 10.23
CA VAL A 161 -2.08 -9.95 10.43
C VAL A 161 -1.55 -9.04 11.53
N GLY A 162 -1.40 -7.75 11.22
CA GLY A 162 -1.07 -6.72 12.20
C GLY A 162 -2.36 -6.15 12.81
N TYR A 163 -2.39 -6.01 14.14
CA TYR A 163 -3.48 -5.39 14.89
C TYR A 163 -2.97 -4.16 15.59
N GLY A 164 -3.62 -3.03 15.39
CA GLY A 164 -3.20 -1.75 15.94
C GLY A 164 -4.38 -0.86 16.32
N ILE A 165 -4.05 0.33 16.78
CA ILE A 165 -5.03 1.37 17.11
C ILE A 165 -5.19 2.27 15.88
N HIS A 166 -6.43 2.46 15.47
CA HIS A 166 -6.76 3.37 14.38
C HIS A 166 -6.93 4.80 14.93
N TYR A 167 -5.82 5.50 15.11
CA TYR A 167 -5.82 6.85 15.68
C TYR A 167 -6.58 7.82 14.77
N GLU A 168 -7.46 8.61 15.36
CA GLU A 168 -8.22 9.64 14.64
C GLU A 168 -7.32 10.79 14.18
N ASN A 169 -6.39 11.18 15.03
CA ASN A 169 -5.40 12.21 14.73
C ASN A 169 -3.98 11.67 14.90
N GLY A 170 -3.06 12.17 14.11
CA GLY A 170 -1.64 11.92 14.29
C GLY A 170 -1.08 12.60 15.55
N LEU A 171 0.25 12.49 15.73
CA LEU A 171 0.92 13.08 16.87
C LEU A 171 0.59 14.58 16.98
N PHE A 172 1.01 15.39 16.07
CA PHE A 172 0.58 16.77 15.79
C PHE A 172 1.37 17.32 14.60
N ARG A 173 0.78 18.31 13.91
CA ARG A 173 1.47 19.07 12.88
C ARG A 173 2.19 20.25 13.50
N GLN A 174 3.45 20.44 13.14
CA GLN A 174 4.25 21.58 13.59
C GLN A 174 4.18 22.71 12.56
N GLU A 175 3.84 23.91 13.01
CA GLU A 175 3.91 25.13 12.22
C GLU A 175 4.86 26.13 12.89
N ILE A 176 5.51 26.96 12.10
CA ILE A 176 6.30 28.09 12.63
C ILE A 176 5.56 29.38 12.33
N ARG A 177 5.13 30.09 13.39
CA ARG A 177 4.45 31.38 13.29
C ARG A 177 5.17 32.39 14.16
N GLY A 178 5.62 33.48 13.55
CA GLY A 178 6.35 34.53 14.28
C GLY A 178 7.62 34.04 15.00
N GLY A 179 8.33 33.05 14.40
CA GLY A 179 9.53 32.46 14.98
C GLY A 179 9.29 31.47 16.13
N LYS A 180 8.04 31.11 16.40
CA LYS A 180 7.65 30.15 17.45
C LYS A 180 6.96 28.94 16.84
N GLN A 181 7.17 27.78 17.44
CA GLN A 181 6.43 26.57 17.10
C GLN A 181 4.97 26.70 17.57
N VAL A 182 4.06 26.28 16.70
CA VAL A 182 2.63 26.15 16.99
C VAL A 182 2.20 24.75 16.59
N GLU A 183 1.58 24.02 17.50
CA GLU A 183 1.03 22.69 17.27
C GLU A 183 -0.38 22.80 16.68
N ARG A 184 -0.66 21.93 15.71
CA ARG A 184 -1.98 21.76 15.10
C ARG A 184 -2.37 20.30 15.11
N PRO A 185 -3.67 19.98 15.17
CA PRO A 185 -4.13 18.62 14.95
C PRO A 185 -3.64 18.08 13.60
N ASP A 186 -3.15 16.86 13.58
CA ASP A 186 -2.81 16.15 12.35
C ASP A 186 -4.02 15.33 11.90
N SER A 187 -4.91 15.98 11.15
CA SER A 187 -6.15 15.37 10.65
C SER A 187 -5.87 14.58 9.36
N TRP A 188 -5.03 13.57 9.43
CA TRP A 188 -4.56 12.78 8.30
C TRP A 188 -5.69 12.08 7.51
N ARG A 189 -6.88 11.95 8.11
CA ARG A 189 -8.06 11.34 7.52
C ARG A 189 -9.06 12.35 6.93
N GLU A 190 -8.73 13.64 6.88
CA GLU A 190 -9.66 14.71 6.46
C GLU A 190 -10.32 14.41 5.09
N TYR A 191 -9.57 13.83 4.16
CA TYR A 191 -10.05 13.47 2.82
C TYR A 191 -10.25 11.96 2.64
N GLY A 192 -10.35 11.20 3.75
CA GLY A 192 -10.40 9.75 3.75
C GLY A 192 -9.03 9.10 3.49
N CYS A 193 -8.97 7.79 3.66
CA CYS A 193 -7.78 7.02 3.32
C CYS A 193 -8.17 5.97 2.26
N PRO A 194 -7.77 6.14 1.00
CA PRO A 194 -8.17 5.20 -0.07
C PRO A 194 -7.63 3.78 0.09
N TRP A 195 -6.62 3.59 0.98
CA TRP A 195 -6.09 2.26 1.31
C TRP A 195 -6.95 1.49 2.32
N GLU A 196 -7.92 2.16 2.94
CA GLU A 196 -8.78 1.55 3.96
C GLU A 196 -9.95 0.78 3.34
N VAL A 197 -10.29 -0.36 3.97
CA VAL A 197 -11.55 -1.07 3.72
C VAL A 197 -12.32 -1.13 5.02
N CYS A 198 -13.43 -0.40 5.08
CA CYS A 198 -14.32 -0.48 6.23
C CYS A 198 -15.00 -1.85 6.29
N ARG A 199 -14.91 -2.52 7.45
CA ARG A 199 -15.56 -3.80 7.72
C ARG A 199 -16.67 -3.59 8.75
N PRO A 200 -17.88 -4.15 8.54
CA PRO A 200 -18.97 -4.02 9.51
C PRO A 200 -18.77 -4.95 10.72
N GLU A 201 -17.89 -5.94 10.61
CA GLU A 201 -17.63 -6.91 11.67
C GLU A 201 -16.87 -6.23 12.81
N SER A 202 -17.50 -6.09 13.96
CA SER A 202 -16.85 -5.74 15.22
C SER A 202 -16.74 -6.97 16.11
N VAL A 203 -15.54 -7.20 16.64
CA VAL A 203 -15.36 -8.18 17.72
C VAL A 203 -15.69 -7.46 19.02
N GLN A 204 -16.77 -7.90 19.71
CA GLN A 204 -17.12 -7.44 21.05
C GLN A 204 -16.34 -8.23 22.10
#